data_47941d57d4acf8cd55f114af88aebfe8
#
_entry.id   47941d57d4acf8cd55f114af88aebfe8
#
_cell.length_a   1.000
_cell.length_b   1.000
_cell.length_c   1.000
_cell.angle_alpha   90.00
_cell.angle_beta   90.00
_cell.angle_gamma   90.00
#
_symmetry.space_group_name_H-M   'P 1'
#
loop_
_entity.id
_entity.type
_entity.pdbx_description
1 polymer ?
#
loop_
_entity_poly.entity_id
_entity_poly.type
_entity_poly.pdbx_seq_one_letter_code
_entity_poly.pdbx_strand_id
1 'polypeptide(L)'
;MKSLKMILAVAFAAMSFSAMAQVNYDDARYAVWGENAEQRKSNMLANQFLKESVDNKDYKAAAGYLKQLLDQAPKGAQGIYTNGIKLYKTLINTAKTEEQRNVYIDSLLYVYDVRLQAFSNHSRYGKDYILDRKAREYLTYKPEDREGVRKIFTEAIAATEAKTGKANQELVAIYFTNLCEDYKNNLVDATAVISEYDRFSPLFEGAEGAAAELKNQFDTAFGASGAASCENLESLFSKKLAEKPEDVALLGQAVSLMSRANCNSDFFFNTAEKFYSLKPSSETALFLAQGFQGRSEFDKAMKYLNEALAAETVAAEREKLYVRIGLISIQSGNHSDAMNAAKEIKAINA
;
A
#
# COMPACT_ATOMS: atom_id res chain seq x y z
N MET A 1 18.77 -40.66 34.52
CA MET A 1 18.21 -40.08 33.29
C MET A 1 18.95 -38.85 32.75
N LYS A 2 19.60 -38.01 33.58
CA LYS A 2 20.41 -36.87 33.11
C LYS A 2 21.70 -37.28 32.37
N SER A 3 22.37 -38.36 32.78
CA SER A 3 23.61 -38.87 32.18
C SER A 3 23.41 -39.48 30.78
N LEU A 4 22.24 -40.12 30.52
CA LEU A 4 21.95 -40.71 29.23
C LEU A 4 21.68 -39.66 28.12
N LYS A 5 21.09 -38.52 28.47
CA LYS A 5 20.87 -37.41 27.54
C LYS A 5 22.17 -36.70 27.14
N MET A 6 23.13 -36.63 28.09
CA MET A 6 24.43 -36.04 27.84
C MET A 6 25.30 -36.90 26.91
N ILE A 7 25.23 -38.23 27.08
CA ILE A 7 25.94 -39.20 26.22
C ILE A 7 25.38 -39.20 24.78
N LEU A 8 24.03 -39.05 24.63
CA LEU A 8 23.43 -38.92 23.29
C LEU A 8 23.81 -37.61 22.59
N ALA A 9 23.89 -36.49 23.32
CA ALA A 9 24.29 -35.19 22.75
C ALA A 9 25.76 -35.22 22.28
N VAL A 10 26.66 -35.85 23.05
CA VAL A 10 28.08 -36.01 22.69
C VAL A 10 28.25 -36.98 21.51
N ALA A 11 27.45 -38.04 21.43
CA ALA A 11 27.49 -38.96 20.29
C ALA A 11 26.97 -38.35 19.00
N PHE A 12 25.93 -37.48 19.08
CA PHE A 12 25.41 -36.76 17.91
C PHE A 12 26.38 -35.66 17.42
N ALA A 13 27.05 -34.98 18.34
CA ALA A 13 28.09 -34.00 18.02
C ALA A 13 29.32 -34.72 17.38
N ALA A 14 29.70 -35.89 17.85
CA ALA A 14 30.80 -36.67 17.30
C ALA A 14 30.51 -37.19 15.88
N MET A 15 29.27 -37.60 15.58
CA MET A 15 28.87 -38.00 14.22
C MET A 15 28.83 -36.83 13.23
N SER A 16 28.43 -35.65 13.68
CA SER A 16 28.46 -34.41 12.87
C SER A 16 29.88 -33.96 12.57
N PHE A 17 30.81 -34.14 13.51
CA PHE A 17 32.22 -33.83 13.33
C PHE A 17 32.91 -34.78 12.34
N SER A 18 32.54 -36.06 12.32
CA SER A 18 33.13 -37.05 11.40
C SER A 18 32.73 -36.78 9.93
N ALA A 19 31.52 -36.33 9.70
CA ALA A 19 31.05 -35.97 8.35
C ALA A 19 31.71 -34.69 7.81
N MET A 20 32.00 -33.71 8.67
CA MET A 20 32.69 -32.48 8.29
C MET A 20 34.22 -32.67 8.07
N ALA A 21 34.82 -33.68 8.68
CA ALA A 21 36.26 -33.97 8.50
C ALA A 21 36.61 -34.42 7.07
N GLN A 22 35.60 -34.82 6.26
CA GLN A 22 35.80 -35.24 4.86
C GLN A 22 35.45 -34.15 3.84
N VAL A 23 35.00 -32.97 4.29
CA VAL A 23 34.61 -31.87 3.41
C VAL A 23 35.87 -31.15 2.92
N ASN A 24 36.04 -31.08 1.60
CA ASN A 24 37.09 -30.25 1.00
C ASN A 24 36.62 -28.79 0.94
N TYR A 25 37.01 -27.99 1.93
CA TYR A 25 36.66 -26.59 2.03
C TYR A 25 37.35 -25.66 1.01
N ASP A 26 38.35 -26.17 0.26
CA ASP A 26 38.95 -25.43 -0.86
C ASP A 26 38.08 -25.43 -2.12
N ASP A 27 37.08 -26.30 -2.19
CA ASP A 27 36.14 -26.32 -3.30
C ASP A 27 35.41 -24.94 -3.48
N ALA A 28 35.34 -24.48 -4.72
CA ALA A 28 34.76 -23.19 -5.10
C ALA A 28 33.30 -23.00 -4.65
N ARG A 29 32.53 -24.10 -4.50
CA ARG A 29 31.14 -24.03 -3.97
C ARG A 29 31.04 -23.47 -2.55
N TYR A 30 32.12 -23.51 -1.78
CA TYR A 30 32.20 -22.97 -0.43
C TYR A 30 32.78 -21.55 -0.37
N ALA A 31 33.12 -20.94 -1.50
CA ALA A 31 33.72 -19.60 -1.55
C ALA A 31 32.89 -18.50 -0.85
N VAL A 32 31.57 -18.64 -0.83
CA VAL A 32 30.66 -17.71 -0.13
C VAL A 32 30.81 -17.70 1.40
N TRP A 33 31.53 -18.70 1.96
CA TRP A 33 31.75 -18.85 3.39
C TRP A 33 33.09 -18.26 3.87
N GLY A 34 33.96 -17.81 2.98
CA GLY A 34 35.23 -17.21 3.36
C GLY A 34 36.29 -17.28 2.27
N GLU A 35 37.41 -16.61 2.52
CA GLU A 35 38.49 -16.47 1.57
C GLU A 35 39.33 -17.78 1.41
N ASN A 36 39.50 -18.52 2.50
CA ASN A 36 40.30 -19.75 2.54
C ASN A 36 39.56 -20.89 3.25
N ALA A 37 40.09 -22.13 3.14
CA ALA A 37 39.48 -23.34 3.70
C ALA A 37 39.23 -23.26 5.21
N GLU A 38 40.14 -22.68 5.97
CA GLU A 38 39.99 -22.52 7.43
C GLU A 38 38.84 -21.58 7.80
N GLN A 39 38.78 -20.42 7.16
CA GLN A 39 37.72 -19.46 7.38
C GLN A 39 36.36 -20.01 6.94
N ARG A 40 36.28 -20.70 5.80
CA ARG A 40 35.06 -21.36 5.32
C ARG A 40 34.55 -22.39 6.29
N LYS A 41 35.43 -23.25 6.81
CA LYS A 41 35.11 -24.23 7.85
C LYS A 41 34.61 -23.56 9.13
N SER A 42 35.31 -22.52 9.61
CA SER A 42 34.95 -21.77 10.80
C SER A 42 33.55 -21.15 10.65
N ASN A 43 33.27 -20.50 9.52
CA ASN A 43 31.97 -19.83 9.29
C ASN A 43 30.82 -20.82 9.07
N MET A 44 31.06 -21.96 8.45
CA MET A 44 30.05 -23.01 8.35
C MET A 44 29.70 -23.61 9.70
N LEU A 45 30.68 -23.82 10.58
CA LEU A 45 30.47 -24.24 11.98
C LEU A 45 29.73 -23.13 12.77
N ALA A 46 30.13 -21.88 12.62
CA ALA A 46 29.47 -20.76 13.25
C ALA A 46 27.97 -20.66 12.85
N ASN A 47 27.64 -20.96 11.58
CA ASN A 47 26.24 -20.98 11.14
C ASN A 47 25.44 -22.13 11.79
N GLN A 48 26.03 -23.30 11.98
CA GLN A 48 25.41 -24.39 12.74
C GLN A 48 25.22 -24.00 14.20
N PHE A 49 26.26 -23.49 14.84
CA PHE A 49 26.20 -23.07 16.25
C PHE A 49 25.27 -21.88 16.49
N LEU A 50 25.14 -20.94 15.55
CA LEU A 50 24.15 -19.88 15.62
C LEU A 50 22.74 -20.48 15.78
N LYS A 51 22.37 -21.41 14.91
CA LYS A 51 21.05 -22.07 14.97
C LYS A 51 20.86 -22.80 16.29
N GLU A 52 21.84 -23.62 16.70
CA GLU A 52 21.78 -24.39 17.94
C GLU A 52 21.68 -23.46 19.18
N SER A 53 22.45 -22.38 19.20
CA SER A 53 22.43 -21.41 20.31
C SER A 53 21.08 -20.67 20.42
N VAL A 54 20.48 -20.30 19.28
CA VAL A 54 19.14 -19.69 19.26
C VAL A 54 18.08 -20.68 19.78
N ASP A 55 18.15 -21.93 19.35
CA ASP A 55 17.18 -22.96 19.76
C ASP A 55 17.34 -23.34 21.24
N ASN A 56 18.58 -23.33 21.73
CA ASN A 56 18.91 -23.58 23.15
C ASN A 56 18.78 -22.34 24.06
N LYS A 57 18.42 -21.17 23.50
CA LYS A 57 18.29 -19.88 24.21
C LYS A 57 19.62 -19.35 24.80
N ASP A 58 20.76 -19.77 24.25
CA ASP A 58 22.05 -19.14 24.56
C ASP A 58 22.26 -17.95 23.64
N TYR A 59 21.55 -16.86 23.97
CA TYR A 59 21.52 -15.65 23.13
C TYR A 59 22.86 -14.92 23.08
N LYS A 60 23.71 -15.06 24.11
CA LYS A 60 25.04 -14.46 24.12
C LYS A 60 25.95 -15.13 23.10
N ALA A 61 25.98 -16.46 23.08
CA ALA A 61 26.75 -17.22 22.07
C ALA A 61 26.17 -16.97 20.67
N ALA A 62 24.84 -17.01 20.53
CA ALA A 62 24.16 -16.74 19.27
C ALA A 62 24.53 -15.37 18.67
N ALA A 63 24.56 -14.31 19.47
CA ALA A 63 24.96 -12.97 19.02
C ALA A 63 26.41 -12.92 18.53
N GLY A 64 27.33 -13.66 19.20
CA GLY A 64 28.73 -13.78 18.79
C GLY A 64 28.89 -14.45 17.43
N TYR A 65 28.23 -15.61 17.24
CA TYR A 65 28.24 -16.30 15.95
C TYR A 65 27.56 -15.50 14.84
N LEU A 66 26.46 -14.84 15.14
CA LEU A 66 25.78 -13.98 14.16
C LEU A 66 26.70 -12.85 13.72
N LYS A 67 27.38 -12.15 14.65
CA LYS A 67 28.33 -11.10 14.31
C LYS A 67 29.43 -11.59 13.40
N GLN A 68 30.08 -12.73 13.73
CA GLN A 68 31.08 -13.35 12.87
C GLN A 68 30.57 -13.59 11.45
N LEU A 69 29.36 -14.12 11.33
CA LEU A 69 28.78 -14.48 10.02
C LEU A 69 28.38 -13.26 9.19
N LEU A 70 27.84 -12.22 9.83
CA LEU A 70 27.51 -10.97 9.12
C LEU A 70 28.76 -10.27 8.61
N ASP A 71 29.86 -10.35 9.36
CA ASP A 71 31.13 -9.72 9.00
C ASP A 71 31.90 -10.53 7.94
N GLN A 72 31.94 -11.87 8.05
CA GLN A 72 32.85 -12.69 7.28
C GLN A 72 32.21 -13.53 6.18
N ALA A 73 30.93 -13.88 6.33
CA ALA A 73 30.23 -14.75 5.39
C ALA A 73 28.77 -14.31 5.14
N PRO A 74 28.51 -13.04 4.79
CA PRO A 74 27.15 -12.52 4.63
C PRO A 74 26.36 -13.23 3.52
N LYS A 75 27.05 -13.82 2.54
CA LYS A 75 26.43 -14.58 1.43
C LYS A 75 26.32 -16.08 1.70
N GLY A 76 26.72 -16.56 2.88
CA GLY A 76 26.81 -17.97 3.21
C GLY A 76 25.46 -18.69 3.16
N ALA A 77 24.47 -18.22 3.87
CA ALA A 77 23.13 -18.80 3.86
C ALA A 77 22.03 -17.84 4.31
N GLN A 78 20.83 -18.01 3.77
CA GLN A 78 19.62 -17.29 4.24
C GLN A 78 19.30 -17.59 5.72
N GLY A 79 19.67 -18.77 6.22
CA GLY A 79 19.49 -19.19 7.61
C GLY A 79 20.18 -18.27 8.62
N ILE A 80 21.29 -17.62 8.27
CA ILE A 80 21.98 -16.63 9.10
C ILE A 80 20.99 -15.51 9.50
N TYR A 81 20.26 -14.99 8.53
CA TYR A 81 19.34 -13.87 8.72
C TYR A 81 18.05 -14.28 9.43
N THR A 82 17.49 -15.45 9.12
CA THR A 82 16.29 -15.93 9.81
C THR A 82 16.55 -16.20 11.28
N ASN A 83 17.73 -16.78 11.62
CA ASN A 83 18.13 -16.98 13.01
C ASN A 83 18.49 -15.66 13.70
N GLY A 84 19.16 -14.73 13.01
CA GLY A 84 19.46 -13.40 13.53
C GLY A 84 18.21 -12.60 13.87
N ILE A 85 17.20 -12.61 12.98
CA ILE A 85 15.88 -11.97 13.20
C ILE A 85 15.19 -12.63 14.41
N LYS A 86 15.13 -13.96 14.49
CA LYS A 86 14.54 -14.68 15.63
C LYS A 86 15.24 -14.32 16.95
N LEU A 87 16.58 -14.25 16.94
CA LEU A 87 17.39 -13.86 18.07
C LEU A 87 17.00 -12.47 18.56
N TYR A 88 17.10 -11.44 17.71
CA TYR A 88 16.87 -10.07 18.15
C TYR A 88 15.40 -9.79 18.49
N LYS A 89 14.45 -10.38 17.81
CA LYS A 89 13.02 -10.28 18.22
C LYS A 89 12.80 -10.86 19.62
N THR A 90 13.46 -11.95 19.96
CA THR A 90 13.39 -12.51 21.31
C THR A 90 14.05 -11.58 22.34
N LEU A 91 15.22 -11.04 22.03
CA LEU A 91 15.94 -10.11 22.90
C LEU A 91 15.17 -8.80 23.11
N ILE A 92 14.53 -8.23 22.07
CA ILE A 92 13.66 -7.06 22.18
C ILE A 92 12.52 -7.31 23.17
N ASN A 93 11.87 -8.48 23.05
CA ASN A 93 10.73 -8.83 23.92
C ASN A 93 11.13 -9.13 25.37
N THR A 94 12.40 -9.44 25.62
CA THR A 94 12.92 -9.80 26.96
C THR A 94 13.87 -8.75 27.54
N ALA A 95 14.04 -7.63 26.84
CA ALA A 95 14.88 -6.52 27.30
C ALA A 95 14.35 -5.96 28.63
N LYS A 96 15.28 -5.65 29.54
CA LYS A 96 14.94 -5.16 30.88
C LYS A 96 14.91 -3.63 30.97
N THR A 97 15.57 -2.95 30.05
CA THR A 97 15.60 -1.49 29.96
C THR A 97 15.30 -1.04 28.53
N GLU A 98 14.86 0.19 28.37
CA GLU A 98 14.56 0.78 27.07
C GLU A 98 15.83 0.94 26.23
N GLU A 99 16.94 1.33 26.84
CA GLU A 99 18.24 1.46 26.17
C GLU A 99 18.67 0.10 25.58
N GLN A 100 18.53 -0.96 26.37
CA GLN A 100 18.84 -2.32 25.90
C GLN A 100 17.93 -2.76 24.77
N ARG A 101 16.62 -2.44 24.89
CA ARG A 101 15.64 -2.71 23.86
C ARG A 101 15.98 -2.01 22.54
N ASN A 102 16.35 -0.74 22.61
CA ASN A 102 16.73 0.07 21.45
C ASN A 102 17.98 -0.46 20.74
N VAL A 103 19.01 -0.87 21.49
CA VAL A 103 20.19 -1.54 20.93
C VAL A 103 19.82 -2.82 20.16
N TYR A 104 18.87 -3.61 20.68
CA TYR A 104 18.42 -4.82 20.00
C TYR A 104 17.58 -4.51 18.77
N ILE A 105 16.78 -3.44 18.78
CA ILE A 105 16.02 -2.97 17.61
C ILE A 105 17.00 -2.55 16.50
N ASP A 106 18.01 -1.75 16.83
CA ASP A 106 19.02 -1.33 15.86
C ASP A 106 19.79 -2.52 15.29
N SER A 107 20.09 -3.51 16.13
CA SER A 107 20.73 -4.76 15.68
C SER A 107 19.82 -5.57 14.76
N LEU A 108 18.51 -5.64 15.04
CA LEU A 108 17.53 -6.28 14.16
C LEU A 108 17.50 -5.60 12.78
N LEU A 109 17.42 -4.29 12.75
CA LEU A 109 17.39 -3.53 11.51
C LEU A 109 18.70 -3.67 10.72
N TYR A 110 19.85 -3.70 11.41
CA TYR A 110 21.14 -3.97 10.80
C TYR A 110 21.22 -5.36 10.14
N VAL A 111 20.65 -6.40 10.76
CA VAL A 111 20.54 -7.73 10.15
C VAL A 111 19.81 -7.66 8.80
N TYR A 112 18.74 -6.87 8.70
CA TYR A 112 18.04 -6.65 7.43
C TYR A 112 18.91 -5.89 6.41
N ASP A 113 19.71 -4.91 6.85
CA ASP A 113 20.57 -4.14 5.95
C ASP A 113 21.67 -5.01 5.33
N VAL A 114 22.34 -5.83 6.14
CA VAL A 114 23.33 -6.79 5.64
C VAL A 114 22.69 -7.82 4.71
N ARG A 115 21.48 -8.31 5.06
CA ARG A 115 20.73 -9.23 4.19
C ARG A 115 20.40 -8.59 2.84
N LEU A 116 20.00 -7.32 2.84
CA LEU A 116 19.68 -6.59 1.61
C LEU A 116 20.92 -6.46 0.70
N GLN A 117 22.09 -6.17 1.27
CA GLN A 117 23.34 -6.12 0.52
C GLN A 117 23.75 -7.49 -0.04
N ALA A 118 23.55 -8.55 0.74
CA ALA A 118 23.98 -9.89 0.37
C ALA A 118 23.04 -10.58 -0.63
N PHE A 119 21.72 -10.34 -0.53
CA PHE A 119 20.70 -11.15 -1.19
C PHE A 119 19.65 -10.33 -1.97
N SER A 120 19.88 -9.04 -2.28
CA SER A 120 18.92 -8.24 -3.06
C SER A 120 18.50 -8.87 -4.38
N ASN A 121 19.40 -9.61 -5.04
CA ASN A 121 19.14 -10.25 -6.34
C ASN A 121 18.61 -11.69 -6.21
N HIS A 122 18.30 -12.17 -5.01
CA HIS A 122 17.77 -13.52 -4.83
C HIS A 122 16.35 -13.63 -5.41
N SER A 123 16.08 -14.64 -6.26
CA SER A 123 14.83 -14.76 -7.00
C SER A 123 13.57 -14.76 -6.12
N ARG A 124 13.58 -15.52 -5.01
CA ARG A 124 12.43 -15.67 -4.10
C ARG A 124 12.47 -14.76 -2.89
N TYR A 125 13.66 -14.50 -2.33
CA TYR A 125 13.85 -13.77 -1.07
C TYR A 125 14.72 -12.53 -1.29
N GLY A 126 14.49 -11.82 -2.41
CA GLY A 126 15.26 -10.69 -2.86
C GLY A 126 14.87 -9.37 -2.19
N LYS A 127 15.21 -8.27 -2.87
CA LYS A 127 15.02 -6.91 -2.37
C LYS A 127 13.59 -6.64 -1.91
N ASP A 128 12.60 -7.02 -2.71
CA ASP A 128 11.18 -6.88 -2.43
C ASP A 128 10.77 -7.56 -1.13
N TYR A 129 11.12 -8.84 -0.98
CA TYR A 129 10.83 -9.62 0.23
C TYR A 129 11.51 -9.05 1.48
N ILE A 130 12.78 -8.66 1.35
CA ILE A 130 13.57 -8.17 2.49
C ILE A 130 13.03 -6.81 2.96
N LEU A 131 12.75 -5.90 2.03
CA LEU A 131 12.23 -4.57 2.36
C LEU A 131 10.81 -4.62 2.92
N ASP A 132 9.92 -5.49 2.40
CA ASP A 132 8.59 -5.70 3.00
C ASP A 132 8.70 -6.07 4.47
N ARG A 133 9.53 -7.06 4.79
CA ARG A 133 9.74 -7.49 6.18
C ARG A 133 10.37 -6.40 7.04
N LYS A 134 11.39 -5.71 6.52
CA LYS A 134 12.05 -4.62 7.23
C LYS A 134 11.08 -3.47 7.51
N ALA A 135 10.22 -3.09 6.56
CA ALA A 135 9.26 -2.01 6.73
C ALA A 135 8.26 -2.31 7.85
N ARG A 136 7.74 -3.54 7.91
CA ARG A 136 6.82 -3.96 8.98
C ARG A 136 7.48 -3.98 10.35
N GLU A 137 8.72 -4.46 10.44
CA GLU A 137 9.48 -4.44 11.71
C GLU A 137 9.82 -3.00 12.11
N TYR A 138 10.17 -2.14 11.15
CA TYR A 138 10.44 -0.72 11.41
C TYR A 138 9.22 -0.02 11.99
N LEU A 139 8.06 -0.17 11.37
CA LEU A 139 6.80 0.38 11.89
C LEU A 139 6.45 -0.18 13.27
N THR A 140 6.73 -1.46 13.52
CA THR A 140 6.45 -2.11 14.82
C THR A 140 7.32 -1.56 15.95
N TYR A 141 8.59 -1.27 15.68
CA TYR A 141 9.56 -0.96 16.73
C TYR A 141 9.98 0.51 16.79
N LYS A 142 9.75 1.29 15.72
CA LYS A 142 10.05 2.74 15.63
C LYS A 142 8.86 3.51 15.03
N PRO A 143 7.62 3.34 15.55
CA PRO A 143 6.44 4.00 14.98
C PRO A 143 6.48 5.53 15.08
N GLU A 144 7.26 6.07 16.01
CA GLU A 144 7.46 7.51 16.22
C GLU A 144 8.40 8.15 15.20
N ASP A 145 9.28 7.38 14.56
CA ASP A 145 10.10 7.86 13.45
C ASP A 145 9.29 7.86 12.15
N ARG A 146 8.39 8.85 12.05
CA ARG A 146 7.42 8.96 10.96
C ARG A 146 8.08 9.11 9.59
N GLU A 147 9.18 9.83 9.51
CA GLU A 147 9.95 9.99 8.27
C GLU A 147 10.61 8.67 7.85
N GLY A 148 11.25 7.98 8.79
CA GLY A 148 11.85 6.66 8.56
C GLY A 148 10.80 5.63 8.12
N VAL A 149 9.60 5.63 8.72
CA VAL A 149 8.47 4.77 8.32
C VAL A 149 8.06 5.07 6.88
N ARG A 150 7.82 6.33 6.52
CA ARG A 150 7.46 6.69 5.13
C ARG A 150 8.53 6.23 4.14
N LYS A 151 9.79 6.50 4.43
CA LYS A 151 10.92 6.14 3.58
C LYS A 151 11.00 4.64 3.33
N ILE A 152 11.00 3.83 4.39
CA ILE A 152 11.16 2.37 4.24
C ILE A 152 9.97 1.72 3.52
N PHE A 153 8.74 2.20 3.76
CA PHE A 153 7.56 1.70 3.03
C PHE A 153 7.59 2.09 1.55
N THR A 154 7.99 3.33 1.22
CA THR A 154 8.17 3.77 -0.17
C THR A 154 9.20 2.91 -0.90
N GLU A 155 10.34 2.60 -0.27
CA GLU A 155 11.37 1.71 -0.83
C GLU A 155 10.85 0.28 -1.03
N ALA A 156 10.06 -0.26 -0.08
CA ALA A 156 9.49 -1.60 -0.17
C ALA A 156 8.43 -1.69 -1.30
N ILE A 157 7.56 -0.69 -1.41
CA ILE A 157 6.56 -0.59 -2.48
C ILE A 157 7.27 -0.53 -3.84
N ALA A 158 8.24 0.37 -4.00
CA ALA A 158 8.99 0.49 -5.25
C ALA A 158 9.75 -0.79 -5.63
N ALA A 159 10.28 -1.53 -4.65
CA ALA A 159 10.94 -2.82 -4.90
C ALA A 159 9.96 -3.89 -5.40
N THR A 160 8.73 -3.88 -4.88
CA THR A 160 7.67 -4.80 -5.33
C THR A 160 7.19 -4.45 -6.74
N GLU A 161 6.96 -3.15 -7.01
CA GLU A 161 6.60 -2.65 -8.35
C GLU A 161 7.66 -3.02 -9.39
N ALA A 162 8.94 -2.84 -9.07
CA ALA A 162 10.05 -3.17 -9.97
C ALA A 162 10.14 -4.67 -10.29
N LYS A 163 9.75 -5.54 -9.35
CA LYS A 163 9.81 -7.01 -9.54
C LYS A 163 8.59 -7.59 -10.22
N THR A 164 7.39 -7.09 -9.91
CA THR A 164 6.12 -7.72 -10.29
C THR A 164 5.31 -6.88 -11.28
N GLY A 165 5.71 -5.65 -11.55
CA GLY A 165 4.96 -4.67 -12.34
C GLY A 165 3.79 -4.02 -11.59
N LYS A 166 3.57 -4.39 -10.31
CA LYS A 166 2.48 -3.85 -9.46
C LYS A 166 2.95 -3.68 -8.02
N ALA A 167 2.43 -2.68 -7.34
CA ALA A 167 2.62 -2.51 -5.91
C ALA A 167 1.91 -3.63 -5.12
N ASN A 168 2.44 -3.96 -3.94
CA ASN A 168 1.76 -4.88 -3.02
C ASN A 168 0.63 -4.13 -2.30
N GLN A 169 -0.61 -4.61 -2.45
CA GLN A 169 -1.81 -3.97 -1.90
C GLN A 169 -1.76 -3.82 -0.37
N GLU A 170 -1.23 -4.82 0.34
CA GLU A 170 -1.12 -4.79 1.80
C GLU A 170 -0.09 -3.74 2.27
N LEU A 171 1.08 -3.68 1.62
CA LEU A 171 2.08 -2.63 1.89
C LEU A 171 1.51 -1.23 1.64
N VAL A 172 0.78 -1.07 0.53
CA VAL A 172 0.14 0.20 0.17
C VAL A 172 -0.90 0.60 1.21
N ALA A 173 -1.78 -0.33 1.63
CA ALA A 173 -2.80 -0.03 2.63
C ALA A 173 -2.19 0.40 3.97
N ILE A 174 -1.13 -0.28 4.44
CA ILE A 174 -0.41 0.08 5.67
C ILE A 174 0.26 1.45 5.52
N TYR A 175 1.02 1.65 4.44
CA TYR A 175 1.71 2.91 4.15
C TYR A 175 0.73 4.08 4.12
N PHE A 176 -0.36 3.93 3.37
CA PHE A 176 -1.32 5.00 3.16
C PHE A 176 -2.09 5.36 4.45
N THR A 177 -2.45 4.36 5.26
CA THR A 177 -3.04 4.60 6.59
C THR A 177 -2.10 5.43 7.46
N ASN A 178 -0.80 5.11 7.47
CA ASN A 178 0.20 5.89 8.20
C ASN A 178 0.37 7.30 7.63
N LEU A 179 0.33 7.47 6.30
CA LEU A 179 0.40 8.78 5.66
C LEU A 179 -0.80 9.67 6.02
N CYS A 180 -2.01 9.09 6.10
CA CYS A 180 -3.20 9.79 6.56
C CYS A 180 -3.08 10.25 8.02
N GLU A 181 -2.48 9.43 8.89
CA GLU A 181 -2.20 9.84 10.27
C GLU A 181 -1.12 10.94 10.34
N ASP A 182 -0.11 10.89 9.46
CA ASP A 182 0.89 11.95 9.36
C ASP A 182 0.26 13.29 8.96
N TYR A 183 -0.72 13.28 8.06
CA TYR A 183 -1.48 14.47 7.71
C TYR A 183 -2.28 15.04 8.90
N LYS A 184 -2.99 14.20 9.66
CA LYS A 184 -3.71 14.62 10.87
C LYS A 184 -2.77 15.25 11.91
N ASN A 185 -1.52 14.80 11.96
CA ASN A 185 -0.49 15.31 12.85
C ASN A 185 0.32 16.48 12.24
N ASN A 186 -0.08 17.02 11.08
CA ASN A 186 0.57 18.10 10.36
C ASN A 186 2.04 17.81 9.95
N LEU A 187 2.39 16.55 9.74
CA LEU A 187 3.72 16.13 9.30
C LEU A 187 3.85 16.08 7.77
N VAL A 188 2.73 16.05 7.06
CA VAL A 188 2.62 16.14 5.60
C VAL A 188 1.41 17.01 5.23
N ASP A 189 1.38 17.53 4.00
CA ASP A 189 0.25 18.30 3.49
C ASP A 189 -0.83 17.43 2.83
N ALA A 190 -1.99 18.01 2.53
CA ALA A 190 -3.08 17.32 1.87
C ALA A 190 -2.69 16.82 0.47
N THR A 191 -1.81 17.54 -0.23
CA THR A 191 -1.36 17.19 -1.58
C THR A 191 -0.66 15.85 -1.58
N ALA A 192 0.18 15.57 -0.57
CA ALA A 192 0.86 14.29 -0.43
C ALA A 192 -0.15 13.14 -0.30
N VAL A 193 -1.16 13.29 0.57
CA VAL A 193 -2.20 12.26 0.78
C VAL A 193 -3.04 12.05 -0.48
N ILE A 194 -3.52 13.13 -1.10
CA ILE A 194 -4.38 13.06 -2.29
C ILE A 194 -3.60 12.44 -3.47
N SER A 195 -2.33 12.81 -3.65
CA SER A 195 -1.49 12.29 -4.74
C SER A 195 -1.22 10.80 -4.59
N GLU A 196 -0.98 10.31 -3.37
CA GLU A 196 -0.77 8.88 -3.13
C GLU A 196 -2.08 8.09 -3.21
N TYR A 197 -3.22 8.68 -2.78
CA TYR A 197 -4.54 8.07 -3.00
C TYR A 197 -4.80 7.87 -4.49
N ASP A 198 -4.55 8.89 -5.28
CA ASP A 198 -4.70 8.85 -6.72
C ASP A 198 -3.80 7.80 -7.37
N ARG A 199 -2.53 7.79 -7.02
CA ARG A 199 -1.56 6.82 -7.52
C ARG A 199 -1.97 5.38 -7.28
N PHE A 200 -2.51 5.09 -6.10
CA PHE A 200 -2.75 3.71 -5.67
C PHE A 200 -4.21 3.25 -5.79
N SER A 201 -5.19 4.14 -5.94
CA SER A 201 -6.60 3.72 -6.08
C SER A 201 -6.85 2.73 -7.24
N PRO A 202 -6.18 2.83 -8.41
CA PRO A 202 -6.36 1.85 -9.48
C PRO A 202 -5.89 0.42 -9.09
N LEU A 203 -5.00 0.29 -8.12
CA LEU A 203 -4.52 -1.00 -7.63
C LEU A 203 -5.65 -1.84 -6.99
N PHE A 204 -6.70 -1.17 -6.53
CA PHE A 204 -7.83 -1.78 -5.82
C PHE A 204 -9.11 -1.85 -6.68
N GLU A 205 -9.06 -1.48 -7.96
CA GLU A 205 -10.21 -1.62 -8.87
C GLU A 205 -10.58 -3.08 -9.07
N GLY A 206 -11.87 -3.40 -8.93
CA GLY A 206 -12.37 -4.77 -9.05
C GLY A 206 -11.91 -5.72 -7.93
N ALA A 207 -11.42 -5.19 -6.81
CA ALA A 207 -10.94 -6.01 -5.69
C ALA A 207 -12.08 -6.81 -5.04
N GLU A 208 -11.84 -8.10 -4.80
CA GLU A 208 -12.76 -9.04 -4.15
C GLU A 208 -12.07 -9.74 -2.97
N GLY A 209 -12.86 -10.32 -2.06
CA GLY A 209 -12.35 -11.08 -0.91
C GLY A 209 -11.43 -10.24 -0.02
N ALA A 210 -10.26 -10.77 0.34
CA ALA A 210 -9.28 -10.07 1.19
C ALA A 210 -8.78 -8.75 0.58
N ALA A 211 -8.69 -8.65 -0.75
CA ALA A 211 -8.32 -7.40 -1.41
C ALA A 211 -9.40 -6.32 -1.28
N ALA A 212 -10.69 -6.69 -1.19
CA ALA A 212 -11.76 -5.74 -0.92
C ALA A 212 -11.69 -5.17 0.51
N GLU A 213 -11.22 -5.95 1.48
CA GLU A 213 -10.97 -5.48 2.85
C GLU A 213 -9.84 -4.44 2.88
N LEU A 214 -8.75 -4.69 2.15
CA LEU A 214 -7.64 -3.73 2.00
C LEU A 214 -8.10 -2.44 1.29
N LYS A 215 -8.95 -2.57 0.26
CA LYS A 215 -9.57 -1.42 -0.40
C LYS A 215 -10.40 -0.59 0.59
N ASN A 216 -11.24 -1.25 1.38
CA ASN A 216 -12.05 -0.57 2.38
C ASN A 216 -11.19 0.16 3.43
N GLN A 217 -10.11 -0.46 3.89
CA GLN A 217 -9.14 0.17 4.78
C GLN A 217 -8.52 1.42 4.13
N PHE A 218 -8.07 1.31 2.88
CA PHE A 218 -7.46 2.38 2.10
C PHE A 218 -8.42 3.57 1.91
N ASP A 219 -9.65 3.30 1.44
CA ASP A 219 -10.68 4.32 1.21
C ASP A 219 -11.16 4.97 2.51
N THR A 220 -11.31 4.18 3.59
CA THR A 220 -11.70 4.67 4.92
C THR A 220 -10.63 5.58 5.51
N ALA A 221 -9.35 5.21 5.39
CA ALA A 221 -8.24 6.05 5.85
C ALA A 221 -8.25 7.42 5.14
N PHE A 222 -8.46 7.43 3.82
CA PHE A 222 -8.58 8.66 3.05
C PHE A 222 -9.74 9.53 3.51
N GLY A 223 -10.96 8.98 3.57
CA GLY A 223 -12.14 9.71 4.01
C GLY A 223 -12.01 10.26 5.44
N ALA A 224 -11.47 9.46 6.36
CA ALA A 224 -11.30 9.82 7.76
C ALA A 224 -10.12 10.79 8.01
N SER A 225 -9.23 10.98 7.04
CA SER A 225 -8.09 11.89 7.19
C SER A 225 -8.49 13.36 7.17
N GLY A 226 -9.55 13.72 6.44
CA GLY A 226 -9.93 15.10 6.13
C GLY A 226 -9.07 15.74 5.02
N ALA A 227 -8.10 15.02 4.46
CA ALA A 227 -7.27 15.52 3.35
C ALA A 227 -8.12 15.78 2.08
N ALA A 228 -9.16 14.96 1.87
CA ALA A 228 -10.09 15.10 0.74
C ALA A 228 -11.20 16.14 0.97
N SER A 229 -10.92 17.22 1.71
CA SER A 229 -11.88 18.33 1.81
C SER A 229 -12.04 19.02 0.45
N CYS A 230 -13.21 19.61 0.22
CA CYS A 230 -13.45 20.37 -1.02
C CYS A 230 -12.40 21.45 -1.25
N GLU A 231 -12.02 22.18 -0.20
CA GLU A 231 -10.99 23.21 -0.26
C GLU A 231 -9.63 22.66 -0.73
N ASN A 232 -9.20 21.54 -0.17
CA ASN A 232 -7.93 20.91 -0.54
C ASN A 232 -7.96 20.37 -1.98
N LEU A 233 -9.07 19.72 -2.37
CA LEU A 233 -9.25 19.17 -3.72
C LEU A 233 -9.28 20.30 -4.75
N GLU A 234 -10.02 21.37 -4.51
CA GLU A 234 -10.07 22.53 -5.39
C GLU A 234 -8.71 23.23 -5.51
N SER A 235 -8.00 23.41 -4.40
CA SER A 235 -6.64 23.98 -4.41
C SER A 235 -5.68 23.14 -5.26
N LEU A 236 -5.77 21.79 -5.15
CA LEU A 236 -4.92 20.90 -5.92
C LEU A 236 -5.27 20.90 -7.40
N PHE A 237 -6.57 20.69 -7.72
CA PHE A 237 -7.00 20.54 -9.10
C PHE A 237 -7.01 21.85 -9.89
N SER A 238 -7.24 23.00 -9.25
CA SER A 238 -7.12 24.31 -9.90
C SER A 238 -5.70 24.53 -10.43
N LYS A 239 -4.66 24.16 -9.67
CA LYS A 239 -3.27 24.27 -10.10
C LYS A 239 -2.94 23.28 -11.25
N LYS A 240 -3.32 22.01 -11.09
CA LYS A 240 -3.05 20.98 -12.11
C LYS A 240 -3.78 21.26 -13.43
N LEU A 241 -5.04 21.68 -13.37
CA LEU A 241 -5.86 21.99 -14.55
C LEU A 241 -5.47 23.30 -15.21
N ALA A 242 -4.85 24.27 -14.49
CA ALA A 242 -4.27 25.45 -15.11
C ALA A 242 -3.11 25.09 -16.06
N GLU A 243 -2.34 24.03 -15.74
CA GLU A 243 -1.26 23.54 -16.59
C GLU A 243 -1.76 22.64 -17.72
N LYS A 244 -2.85 21.88 -17.48
CA LYS A 244 -3.39 20.88 -18.41
C LYS A 244 -4.93 20.96 -18.49
N PRO A 245 -5.50 22.02 -19.10
CA PRO A 245 -6.94 22.30 -19.03
C PRO A 245 -7.85 21.34 -19.80
N GLU A 246 -7.28 20.51 -20.69
CA GLU A 246 -8.01 19.56 -21.54
C GLU A 246 -7.59 18.10 -21.30
N ASP A 247 -6.85 17.83 -20.24
CA ASP A 247 -6.49 16.47 -19.85
C ASP A 247 -7.73 15.75 -19.30
N VAL A 248 -8.34 14.90 -20.14
CA VAL A 248 -9.59 14.19 -19.82
C VAL A 248 -9.43 13.26 -18.60
N ALA A 249 -8.26 12.65 -18.42
CA ALA A 249 -8.01 11.80 -17.27
C ALA A 249 -7.97 12.64 -15.97
N LEU A 250 -7.27 13.77 -15.99
CA LEU A 250 -7.19 14.69 -14.86
C LEU A 250 -8.54 15.31 -14.51
N LEU A 251 -9.33 15.71 -15.52
CA LEU A 251 -10.69 16.22 -15.33
C LEU A 251 -11.60 15.17 -14.69
N GLY A 252 -11.58 13.94 -15.22
CA GLY A 252 -12.38 12.83 -14.68
C GLY A 252 -12.02 12.50 -13.23
N GLN A 253 -10.72 12.52 -12.90
CA GLN A 253 -10.22 12.36 -11.55
C GLN A 253 -10.71 13.45 -10.60
N ALA A 254 -10.59 14.72 -11.01
CA ALA A 254 -11.07 15.86 -10.23
C ALA A 254 -12.57 15.74 -9.92
N VAL A 255 -13.36 15.43 -10.95
CA VAL A 255 -14.82 15.23 -10.81
C VAL A 255 -15.13 14.08 -9.85
N SER A 256 -14.45 12.94 -10.00
CA SER A 256 -14.67 11.77 -9.14
C SER A 256 -14.37 12.05 -7.66
N LEU A 257 -13.22 12.65 -7.36
CA LEU A 257 -12.81 12.93 -5.98
C LEU A 257 -13.66 14.02 -5.34
N MET A 258 -13.94 15.13 -6.08
CA MET A 258 -14.79 16.21 -5.56
C MET A 258 -16.25 15.77 -5.37
N SER A 259 -16.77 14.88 -6.24
CA SER A 259 -18.10 14.28 -6.06
C SER A 259 -18.18 13.45 -4.78
N ARG A 260 -17.18 12.59 -4.53
CA ARG A 260 -17.11 11.79 -3.29
C ARG A 260 -17.00 12.64 -2.03
N ALA A 261 -16.34 13.80 -2.12
CA ALA A 261 -16.25 14.77 -1.05
C ALA A 261 -17.52 15.62 -0.89
N ASN A 262 -18.56 15.41 -1.70
CA ASN A 262 -19.80 16.19 -1.74
C ASN A 262 -19.55 17.68 -2.00
N CYS A 263 -18.58 18.01 -2.85
CA CYS A 263 -18.32 19.40 -3.22
C CYS A 263 -19.48 19.98 -4.01
N ASN A 264 -19.73 21.28 -3.81
CA ASN A 264 -20.83 22.00 -4.45
C ASN A 264 -20.43 23.41 -4.92
N SER A 265 -19.15 23.58 -5.31
CA SER A 265 -18.61 24.85 -5.76
C SER A 265 -18.77 25.06 -7.26
N ASP A 266 -18.61 26.29 -7.70
CA ASP A 266 -18.57 26.60 -9.13
C ASP A 266 -17.39 25.96 -9.83
N PHE A 267 -16.23 25.86 -9.15
CA PHE A 267 -15.07 25.18 -9.69
C PHE A 267 -15.38 23.70 -10.01
N PHE A 268 -16.04 23.01 -9.09
CA PHE A 268 -16.43 21.62 -9.29
C PHE A 268 -17.36 21.45 -10.49
N PHE A 269 -18.44 22.24 -10.57
CA PHE A 269 -19.39 22.15 -11.67
C PHE A 269 -18.78 22.56 -13.01
N ASN A 270 -17.98 23.61 -13.07
CA ASN A 270 -17.26 24.01 -14.28
C ASN A 270 -16.29 22.89 -14.76
N THR A 271 -15.63 22.22 -13.82
CA THR A 271 -14.75 21.08 -14.12
C THR A 271 -15.56 19.91 -14.67
N ALA A 272 -16.71 19.59 -14.08
CA ALA A 272 -17.61 18.54 -14.55
C ALA A 272 -18.23 18.84 -15.92
N GLU A 273 -18.62 20.09 -16.18
CA GLU A 273 -19.09 20.54 -17.52
C GLU A 273 -17.98 20.43 -18.56
N LYS A 274 -16.74 20.82 -18.23
CA LYS A 274 -15.59 20.67 -19.12
C LYS A 274 -15.28 19.19 -19.40
N PHE A 275 -15.30 18.34 -18.37
CA PHE A 275 -15.15 16.89 -18.54
C PHE A 275 -16.21 16.31 -19.48
N TYR A 276 -17.49 16.66 -19.25
CA TYR A 276 -18.59 16.24 -20.09
C TYR A 276 -18.44 16.71 -21.55
N SER A 277 -18.00 17.93 -21.77
CA SER A 277 -17.80 18.47 -23.12
C SER A 277 -16.76 17.71 -23.94
N LEU A 278 -15.74 17.15 -23.29
CA LEU A 278 -14.66 16.37 -23.92
C LEU A 278 -14.96 14.87 -23.98
N LYS A 279 -15.73 14.37 -23.02
CA LYS A 279 -16.14 12.96 -22.93
C LYS A 279 -17.62 12.87 -22.52
N PRO A 280 -18.56 13.11 -23.45
CA PRO A 280 -19.99 13.00 -23.16
C PRO A 280 -20.38 11.59 -22.73
N SER A 281 -21.23 11.48 -21.69
CA SER A 281 -21.87 10.21 -21.28
C SER A 281 -23.19 10.52 -20.58
N SER A 282 -24.16 9.60 -20.68
CA SER A 282 -25.45 9.71 -19.99
C SER A 282 -25.27 9.80 -18.48
N GLU A 283 -24.30 9.07 -17.92
CA GLU A 283 -23.99 9.09 -16.49
C GLU A 283 -23.54 10.48 -16.03
N THR A 284 -22.60 11.11 -16.76
CA THR A 284 -22.10 12.46 -16.43
C THR A 284 -23.19 13.53 -16.64
N ALA A 285 -24.03 13.38 -17.69
CA ALA A 285 -25.18 14.28 -17.91
C ALA A 285 -26.18 14.20 -16.76
N LEU A 286 -26.54 12.99 -16.32
CA LEU A 286 -27.41 12.80 -15.15
C LEU A 286 -26.81 13.37 -13.85
N PHE A 287 -25.53 13.18 -13.65
CA PHE A 287 -24.81 13.75 -12.51
C PHE A 287 -24.89 15.29 -12.52
N LEU A 288 -24.61 15.94 -13.65
CA LEU A 288 -24.71 17.39 -13.81
C LEU A 288 -26.16 17.88 -13.61
N ALA A 289 -27.14 17.18 -14.17
CA ALA A 289 -28.54 17.51 -14.01
C ALA A 289 -28.98 17.50 -12.54
N GLN A 290 -28.58 16.47 -11.78
CA GLN A 290 -28.88 16.36 -10.35
C GLN A 290 -28.21 17.48 -9.54
N GLY A 291 -26.94 17.76 -9.83
CA GLY A 291 -26.19 18.79 -9.17
C GLY A 291 -26.80 20.19 -9.40
N PHE A 292 -27.12 20.52 -10.64
CA PHE A 292 -27.75 21.80 -10.98
C PHE A 292 -29.17 21.91 -10.43
N GLN A 293 -29.94 20.81 -10.37
CA GLN A 293 -31.23 20.78 -9.67
C GLN A 293 -31.07 21.15 -8.19
N GLY A 294 -30.08 20.56 -7.50
CA GLY A 294 -29.77 20.86 -6.09
C GLY A 294 -29.37 22.31 -5.86
N ARG A 295 -28.83 22.98 -6.87
CA ARG A 295 -28.49 24.42 -6.86
C ARG A 295 -29.64 25.33 -7.32
N SER A 296 -30.79 24.76 -7.68
CA SER A 296 -31.93 25.46 -8.28
C SER A 296 -31.61 26.14 -9.62
N GLU A 297 -30.57 25.67 -10.32
CA GLU A 297 -30.21 26.07 -11.68
C GLU A 297 -30.99 25.20 -12.71
N PHE A 298 -32.33 25.37 -12.71
CA PHE A 298 -33.24 24.46 -13.41
C PHE A 298 -33.02 24.41 -14.93
N ASP A 299 -32.63 25.51 -15.56
CA ASP A 299 -32.37 25.55 -17.00
C ASP A 299 -31.20 24.67 -17.38
N LYS A 300 -30.10 24.68 -16.59
CA LYS A 300 -28.96 23.79 -16.80
C LYS A 300 -29.32 22.34 -16.50
N ALA A 301 -30.05 22.08 -15.43
CA ALA A 301 -30.51 20.75 -15.10
C ALA A 301 -31.35 20.13 -16.24
N MET A 302 -32.28 20.91 -16.80
CA MET A 302 -33.10 20.49 -17.95
C MET A 302 -32.27 20.25 -19.21
N LYS A 303 -31.27 21.09 -19.50
CA LYS A 303 -30.34 20.89 -20.60
C LYS A 303 -29.71 19.47 -20.55
N TYR A 304 -29.09 19.14 -19.41
CA TYR A 304 -28.40 17.84 -19.26
C TYR A 304 -29.35 16.65 -19.18
N LEU A 305 -30.56 16.80 -18.64
CA LEU A 305 -31.59 15.75 -18.71
C LEU A 305 -32.03 15.47 -20.15
N ASN A 306 -32.22 16.50 -20.95
CA ASN A 306 -32.59 16.33 -22.36
C ASN A 306 -31.47 15.70 -23.18
N GLU A 307 -30.21 16.04 -22.91
CA GLU A 307 -29.05 15.43 -23.54
C GLU A 307 -28.94 13.93 -23.13
N ALA A 308 -29.14 13.59 -21.85
CA ALA A 308 -29.21 12.20 -21.41
C ALA A 308 -30.37 11.43 -22.06
N LEU A 309 -31.55 12.04 -22.14
CA LEU A 309 -32.74 11.45 -22.77
C LEU A 309 -32.55 11.19 -24.27
N ALA A 310 -31.85 12.08 -24.98
CA ALA A 310 -31.55 11.94 -26.39
C ALA A 310 -30.59 10.76 -26.67
N ALA A 311 -29.72 10.45 -25.74
CA ALA A 311 -28.77 9.33 -25.82
C ALA A 311 -29.34 7.99 -25.33
N GLU A 312 -30.44 8.01 -24.55
CA GLU A 312 -31.00 6.82 -23.91
C GLU A 312 -31.98 6.08 -24.86
N THR A 313 -31.80 4.77 -25.00
CA THR A 313 -32.62 3.89 -25.86
C THR A 313 -33.49 2.92 -25.07
N VAL A 314 -33.18 2.66 -23.80
CA VAL A 314 -33.92 1.72 -22.97
C VAL A 314 -35.19 2.37 -22.42
N ALA A 315 -36.37 1.82 -22.73
CA ALA A 315 -37.65 2.39 -22.35
C ALA A 315 -37.80 2.67 -20.86
N ALA A 316 -37.40 1.73 -20.00
CA ALA A 316 -37.45 1.90 -18.54
C ALA A 316 -36.52 3.02 -18.01
N GLU A 317 -35.37 3.24 -18.65
CA GLU A 317 -34.47 4.33 -18.28
C GLU A 317 -35.00 5.68 -18.83
N ARG A 318 -35.55 5.71 -20.00
CA ARG A 318 -36.25 6.89 -20.54
C ARG A 318 -37.43 7.32 -19.65
N GLU A 319 -38.20 6.37 -19.12
CA GLU A 319 -39.28 6.66 -18.16
C GLU A 319 -38.71 7.38 -16.91
N LYS A 320 -37.63 6.90 -16.32
CA LYS A 320 -36.97 7.56 -15.17
C LYS A 320 -36.53 8.99 -15.49
N LEU A 321 -36.00 9.22 -16.69
CA LEU A 321 -35.63 10.55 -17.16
C LEU A 321 -36.82 11.46 -17.30
N TYR A 322 -37.93 11.02 -17.91
CA TYR A 322 -39.15 11.79 -18.00
C TYR A 322 -39.75 12.13 -16.62
N VAL A 323 -39.68 11.19 -15.65
CA VAL A 323 -40.10 11.49 -14.27
C VAL A 323 -39.28 12.65 -13.70
N ARG A 324 -37.95 12.64 -13.88
CA ARG A 324 -37.08 13.74 -13.42
C ARG A 324 -37.35 15.06 -14.11
N ILE A 325 -37.54 15.04 -15.45
CA ILE A 325 -37.93 16.20 -16.25
C ILE A 325 -39.24 16.78 -15.71
N GLY A 326 -40.25 15.94 -15.48
CA GLY A 326 -41.54 16.38 -14.93
C GLY A 326 -41.39 17.03 -13.54
N LEU A 327 -40.59 16.42 -12.65
CA LEU A 327 -40.37 16.99 -11.32
C LEU A 327 -39.66 18.36 -11.34
N ILE A 328 -38.59 18.47 -12.16
CA ILE A 328 -37.88 19.76 -12.31
C ILE A 328 -38.78 20.83 -12.95
N SER A 329 -39.58 20.44 -13.95
CA SER A 329 -40.52 21.33 -14.59
C SER A 329 -41.59 21.85 -13.63
N ILE A 330 -42.06 21.02 -12.69
CA ILE A 330 -42.95 21.46 -11.60
C ILE A 330 -42.22 22.43 -10.68
N GLN A 331 -41.00 22.14 -10.26
CA GLN A 331 -40.19 22.97 -9.36
C GLN A 331 -39.88 24.37 -9.96
N SER A 332 -39.64 24.40 -11.29
CA SER A 332 -39.37 25.63 -12.04
C SER A 332 -40.65 26.39 -12.47
N GLY A 333 -41.84 25.84 -12.19
CA GLY A 333 -43.11 26.45 -12.60
C GLY A 333 -43.46 26.20 -14.08
N ASN A 334 -42.71 25.37 -14.81
CA ASN A 334 -43.00 25.04 -16.20
C ASN A 334 -43.97 23.86 -16.31
N HIS A 335 -45.25 24.14 -16.10
CA HIS A 335 -46.29 23.12 -16.10
C HIS A 335 -46.53 22.48 -17.48
N SER A 336 -46.19 23.18 -18.58
CA SER A 336 -46.31 22.60 -19.95
C SER A 336 -45.37 21.41 -20.14
N ASP A 337 -44.11 21.58 -19.76
CA ASP A 337 -43.09 20.50 -19.87
C ASP A 337 -43.38 19.37 -18.89
N ALA A 338 -43.89 19.67 -17.69
CA ALA A 338 -44.36 18.64 -16.77
C ALA A 338 -45.47 17.77 -17.36
N MET A 339 -46.46 18.39 -18.04
CA MET A 339 -47.55 17.71 -18.74
C MET A 339 -47.03 16.87 -19.91
N ASN A 340 -46.07 17.36 -20.67
CA ASN A 340 -45.48 16.63 -21.79
C ASN A 340 -44.68 15.39 -21.26
N ALA A 341 -43.90 15.52 -20.24
CA ALA A 341 -43.20 14.41 -19.60
C ALA A 341 -44.17 13.31 -19.11
N ALA A 342 -45.33 13.74 -18.51
CA ALA A 342 -46.35 12.76 -18.10
C ALA A 342 -47.00 12.01 -19.26
N LYS A 343 -47.20 12.68 -20.42
CA LYS A 343 -47.70 12.01 -21.63
C LYS A 343 -46.70 10.98 -22.16
N GLU A 344 -45.43 11.30 -22.20
CA GLU A 344 -44.38 10.38 -22.63
C GLU A 344 -44.26 9.16 -21.71
N ILE A 345 -44.32 9.35 -20.39
CA ILE A 345 -44.37 8.25 -19.42
C ILE A 345 -45.58 7.32 -19.70
N LYS A 346 -46.75 7.91 -19.93
CA LYS A 346 -47.93 7.13 -20.27
C LYS A 346 -47.78 6.36 -21.59
N ALA A 347 -47.10 6.93 -22.58
CA ALA A 347 -46.87 6.26 -23.88
C ALA A 347 -45.87 5.10 -23.76
N ILE A 348 -44.90 5.19 -22.85
CA ILE A 348 -43.93 4.09 -22.59
C ILE A 348 -44.63 2.92 -21.89
N ASN A 349 -45.63 3.18 -21.04
CA ASN A 349 -46.33 2.18 -20.24
C ASN A 349 -47.66 1.69 -20.88
N ALA A 350 -47.96 2.10 -22.10
CA ALA A 350 -49.18 1.67 -22.85
C ALA A 350 -48.89 0.42 -23.70
#